data_5fc7720e79409015a4006820c67eaa4e
#
_entry.id   5fc7720e79409015a4006820c67eaa4e
#
_cell.length_a   1.000
_cell.length_b   1.000
_cell.length_c   1.000
_cell.angle_alpha   90.00
_cell.angle_beta   90.00
_cell.angle_gamma   90.00
#
_symmetry.space_group_name_H-M   'P 1'
#
loop_
_entity.id
_entity.type
_entity.pdbx_description
1 polymer ?
#
loop_
_entity_poly.entity_id
_entity_poly.type
_entity_poly.pdbx_seq_one_letter_code
_entity_poly.pdbx_strand_id
1 'polypeptide(L)'
;LLVRELRQRGTVLEAADATLLGLGIYGDTGSFTYSSTTPLDFESSAWLLTQGMDVNAINEMAAHELTSLHVRALNSLLESARVYHINNEPVVIAEASMEHYLGDFAYLAHRLMEMEKFTVLFAVGRMEDRVQVVARSRSDAINVGRICAELGGGGHAYAASASIRNLTLNEVHDAIVRNLHMQAGPEKTASDYMSSPAVGIESD
;
A
#
# COMPACT_ATOMS: atom_id res chain seq x y z
N LEU A 1 10.06 18.54 11.36
CA LEU A 1 11.28 19.00 12.06
C LEU A 1 11.87 20.28 11.43
N LEU A 2 12.20 20.28 10.13
CA LEU A 2 12.82 21.41 9.44
C LEU A 2 11.99 22.71 9.54
N VAL A 3 10.70 22.65 9.22
CA VAL A 3 9.79 23.81 9.23
C VAL A 3 9.72 24.44 10.62
N ARG A 4 9.68 23.63 11.68
CA ARG A 4 9.71 24.11 13.06
C ARG A 4 10.99 24.89 13.37
N GLU A 5 12.14 24.36 12.93
CA GLU A 5 13.44 25.01 13.12
C GLU A 5 13.51 26.36 12.42
N LEU A 6 13.05 26.43 11.15
CA LEU A 6 13.00 27.68 10.39
C LEU A 6 12.11 28.71 11.07
N ARG A 7 10.93 28.31 11.55
CA ARG A 7 10.00 29.17 12.32
C ARG A 7 10.64 29.68 13.62
N GLN A 8 11.32 28.83 14.38
CA GLN A 8 11.98 29.22 15.63
C GLN A 8 13.13 30.21 15.40
N ARG A 9 13.82 30.12 14.27
CA ARG A 9 14.86 31.05 13.88
C ARG A 9 14.34 32.37 13.31
N GLY A 10 13.02 32.51 13.17
CA GLY A 10 12.42 33.70 12.58
C GLY A 10 12.74 33.86 11.09
N THR A 11 13.02 32.75 10.38
CA THR A 11 13.34 32.78 8.96
C THR A 11 12.11 33.21 8.17
N VAL A 12 12.28 34.17 7.26
CA VAL A 12 11.26 34.54 6.28
C VAL A 12 11.51 33.70 5.03
N LEU A 13 10.47 33.03 4.53
CA LEU A 13 10.53 32.20 3.34
C LEU A 13 9.95 32.93 2.13
N GLU A 14 10.47 32.62 0.96
CA GLU A 14 9.78 32.95 -0.29
C GLU A 14 8.59 32.01 -0.50
N ALA A 15 7.56 32.46 -1.22
CA ALA A 15 6.34 31.68 -1.45
C ALA A 15 6.63 30.31 -2.11
N ALA A 16 7.62 30.25 -3.00
CA ALA A 16 8.05 29.01 -3.65
C ALA A 16 8.63 28.00 -2.64
N ASP A 17 9.50 28.45 -1.73
CA ASP A 17 10.10 27.60 -0.69
C ASP A 17 9.05 27.13 0.31
N ALA A 18 8.13 28.02 0.71
CA ALA A 18 7.01 27.68 1.57
C ALA A 18 6.12 26.62 0.91
N THR A 19 5.88 26.70 -0.40
CA THR A 19 5.09 25.73 -1.17
C THR A 19 5.79 24.38 -1.27
N LEU A 20 7.10 24.34 -1.53
CA LEU A 20 7.88 23.10 -1.56
C LEU A 20 7.91 22.40 -0.19
N LEU A 21 8.09 23.14 0.88
CA LEU A 21 8.03 22.58 2.24
C LEU A 21 6.64 22.06 2.58
N GLY A 22 5.61 22.77 2.14
CA GLY A 22 4.21 22.36 2.26
C GLY A 22 3.91 21.06 1.49
N LEU A 23 4.42 20.94 0.26
CA LEU A 23 4.31 19.72 -0.55
C LEU A 23 4.95 18.53 0.17
N GLY A 24 6.10 18.71 0.83
CA GLY A 24 6.73 17.66 1.64
C GLY A 24 5.84 17.19 2.79
N ILE A 25 5.25 18.12 3.57
CA ILE A 25 4.31 17.78 4.65
C ILE A 25 3.07 17.07 4.08
N TYR A 26 2.51 17.58 2.99
CA TYR A 26 1.33 17.02 2.32
C TYR A 26 1.57 15.57 1.89
N GLY A 27 2.72 15.27 1.28
CA GLY A 27 3.09 13.92 0.87
C GLY A 27 3.34 12.97 2.06
N ASP A 28 4.06 13.42 3.09
CA ASP A 28 4.43 12.61 4.26
C ASP A 28 3.22 12.28 5.15
N THR A 29 2.23 13.16 5.18
CA THR A 29 0.99 12.99 5.95
C THR A 29 -0.17 12.40 5.14
N GLY A 30 0.04 12.09 3.86
CA GLY A 30 -1.03 11.67 2.95
C GLY A 30 -2.17 12.68 2.92
N SER A 31 -1.88 13.94 2.66
CA SER A 31 -2.86 15.03 2.71
C SER A 31 -3.54 15.17 4.09
N PHE A 32 -2.78 14.96 5.17
CA PHE A 32 -3.23 14.97 6.58
C PHE A 32 -4.21 13.83 6.94
N THR A 33 -4.29 12.77 6.14
CA THR A 33 -5.21 11.64 6.39
C THR A 33 -4.56 10.44 7.06
N TYR A 34 -3.22 10.36 7.09
CA TYR A 34 -2.53 9.25 7.73
C TYR A 34 -2.63 9.32 9.26
N SER A 35 -2.70 8.16 9.90
CA SER A 35 -2.72 8.05 11.37
C SER A 35 -1.45 8.56 12.06
N SER A 36 -0.35 8.69 11.32
CA SER A 36 0.91 9.28 11.75
C SER A 36 0.89 10.82 11.77
N THR A 37 -0.15 11.47 11.25
CA THR A 37 -0.27 12.93 11.21
C THR A 37 -0.39 13.49 12.64
N THR A 38 0.40 14.49 12.93
CA THR A 38 0.50 15.09 14.25
C THR A 38 0.00 16.55 14.28
N PRO A 39 -0.36 17.11 15.45
CA PRO A 39 -0.68 18.54 15.57
C PRO A 39 0.43 19.46 15.02
N LEU A 40 1.69 19.04 15.13
CA LEU A 40 2.83 19.81 14.63
C LEU A 40 2.82 19.94 13.09
N ASP A 41 2.29 18.97 12.37
CA ASP A 41 2.17 19.03 10.90
C ASP A 41 1.16 20.10 10.48
N PHE A 42 0.03 20.20 11.20
CA PHE A 42 -0.96 21.26 11.00
C PHE A 42 -0.41 22.64 11.37
N GLU A 43 0.28 22.77 12.52
CA GLU A 43 0.89 24.02 12.93
C GLU A 43 1.97 24.50 11.95
N SER A 44 2.78 23.57 11.44
CA SER A 44 3.80 23.85 10.44
C SER A 44 3.17 24.33 9.13
N SER A 45 2.13 23.68 8.67
CA SER A 45 1.41 24.06 7.46
C SER A 45 0.69 25.42 7.61
N ALA A 46 0.08 25.67 8.76
CA ALA A 46 -0.53 26.96 9.06
C ALA A 46 0.50 28.10 9.01
N TRP A 47 1.72 27.88 9.54
CA TRP A 47 2.78 28.88 9.45
C TRP A 47 3.27 29.04 8.01
N LEU A 48 3.44 27.97 7.23
CA LEU A 48 3.82 28.04 5.81
C LEU A 48 2.79 28.83 4.99
N LEU A 49 1.49 28.72 5.30
CA LEU A 49 0.46 29.57 4.68
C LEU A 49 0.70 31.06 4.94
N THR A 50 1.15 31.44 6.14
CA THR A 50 1.51 32.85 6.44
C THR A 50 2.76 33.32 5.68
N GLN A 51 3.58 32.38 5.18
CA GLN A 51 4.76 32.64 4.37
C GLN A 51 4.43 32.61 2.85
N GLY A 52 3.17 32.45 2.47
CA GLY A 52 2.74 32.48 1.07
C GLY A 52 2.70 31.11 0.39
N MET A 53 2.62 30.02 1.15
CA MET A 53 2.42 28.67 0.58
C MET A 53 1.19 28.62 -0.30
N ASP A 54 1.35 28.16 -1.53
CA ASP A 54 0.26 27.97 -2.50
C ASP A 54 -0.29 26.54 -2.45
N VAL A 55 -1.47 26.40 -1.86
CA VAL A 55 -2.17 25.10 -1.74
C VAL A 55 -2.64 24.59 -3.10
N ASN A 56 -2.97 25.46 -4.05
CA ASN A 56 -3.39 25.01 -5.38
C ASN A 56 -2.22 24.39 -6.14
N ALA A 57 -1.05 25.05 -6.09
CA ALA A 57 0.17 24.50 -6.66
C ALA A 57 0.54 23.14 -6.02
N ILE A 58 0.38 22.98 -4.70
CA ILE A 58 0.58 21.69 -4.02
C ILE A 58 -0.40 20.65 -4.56
N ASN A 59 -1.67 20.99 -4.71
CA ASN A 59 -2.68 20.08 -5.25
C ASN A 59 -2.35 19.66 -6.68
N GLU A 60 -1.95 20.60 -7.53
CA GLU A 60 -1.54 20.31 -8.92
C GLU A 60 -0.31 19.39 -8.97
N MET A 61 0.70 19.67 -8.14
CA MET A 61 1.93 18.86 -8.07
C MET A 61 1.69 17.46 -7.46
N ALA A 62 0.77 17.36 -6.52
CA ALA A 62 0.41 16.09 -5.87
C ALA A 62 -0.65 15.29 -6.66
N ALA A 63 -1.34 15.92 -7.61
CA ALA A 63 -2.34 15.25 -8.43
C ALA A 63 -1.66 14.22 -9.34
N HIS A 64 -2.04 12.96 -9.15
CA HIS A 64 -1.71 11.90 -10.10
C HIS A 64 -2.75 11.95 -11.23
N GLU A 65 -2.36 12.52 -12.37
CA GLU A 65 -3.22 12.52 -13.55
C GLU A 65 -3.39 11.09 -14.08
N LEU A 66 -4.60 10.57 -13.94
CA LEU A 66 -4.96 9.28 -14.52
C LEU A 66 -5.13 9.43 -16.04
N THR A 67 -4.17 8.94 -16.78
CA THR A 67 -4.28 8.82 -18.23
C THR A 67 -5.29 7.73 -18.62
N SER A 68 -5.71 7.69 -19.87
CA SER A 68 -6.57 6.62 -20.39
C SER A 68 -5.95 5.21 -20.21
N LEU A 69 -4.61 5.11 -20.17
CA LEU A 69 -3.89 3.85 -19.89
C LEU A 69 -4.09 3.44 -18.43
N HIS A 70 -3.99 4.37 -17.49
CA HIS A 70 -4.24 4.12 -16.07
C HIS A 70 -5.68 3.65 -15.82
N VAL A 71 -6.66 4.30 -16.48
CA VAL A 71 -8.08 3.91 -16.35
C VAL A 71 -8.30 2.49 -16.90
N ARG A 72 -7.73 2.15 -18.05
CA ARG A 72 -7.83 0.78 -18.58
C ARG A 72 -7.17 -0.26 -17.67
N ALA A 73 -5.98 0.03 -17.15
CA ALA A 73 -5.30 -0.85 -16.21
C ALA A 73 -6.11 -1.04 -14.91
N LEU A 74 -6.70 0.03 -14.39
CA LEU A 74 -7.55 -0.04 -13.20
C LEU A 74 -8.80 -0.90 -13.45
N ASN A 75 -9.45 -0.75 -14.61
CA ASN A 75 -10.59 -1.59 -14.98
C ASN A 75 -10.18 -3.07 -15.09
N SER A 76 -9.05 -3.37 -15.74
CA SER A 76 -8.54 -4.75 -15.82
C SER A 76 -8.25 -5.34 -14.44
N LEU A 77 -7.66 -4.57 -13.53
CA LEU A 77 -7.42 -4.99 -12.15
C LEU A 77 -8.75 -5.28 -11.43
N LEU A 78 -9.76 -4.43 -11.59
CA LEU A 78 -11.10 -4.62 -11.00
C LEU A 78 -11.77 -5.90 -11.51
N GLU A 79 -11.79 -6.09 -12.84
CA GLU A 79 -12.42 -7.25 -13.48
C GLU A 79 -11.75 -8.58 -13.13
N SER A 80 -10.43 -8.57 -12.93
CA SER A 80 -9.63 -9.76 -12.61
C SER A 80 -9.56 -10.07 -11.11
N ALA A 81 -10.01 -9.16 -10.24
CA ALA A 81 -9.86 -9.29 -8.79
C ALA A 81 -10.49 -10.59 -8.26
N ARG A 82 -9.69 -11.41 -7.61
CA ARG A 82 -10.09 -12.68 -6.98
C ARG A 82 -9.78 -12.64 -5.50
N VAL A 83 -10.73 -13.09 -4.68
CA VAL A 83 -10.58 -13.14 -3.23
C VAL A 83 -10.14 -14.55 -2.81
N TYR A 84 -9.08 -14.61 -2.04
CA TYR A 84 -8.55 -15.80 -1.37
C TYR A 84 -8.74 -15.64 0.13
N HIS A 85 -9.10 -16.69 0.82
CA HIS A 85 -9.20 -16.68 2.29
C HIS A 85 -8.00 -17.41 2.88
N ILE A 86 -7.16 -16.68 3.57
CA ILE A 86 -5.93 -17.17 4.20
C ILE A 86 -6.07 -16.98 5.70
N ASN A 87 -6.31 -18.05 6.46
CA ASN A 87 -6.61 -17.98 7.91
C ASN A 87 -7.72 -16.98 8.26
N ASN A 88 -8.84 -17.02 7.53
CA ASN A 88 -9.98 -16.10 7.62
C ASN A 88 -9.71 -14.65 7.18
N GLU A 89 -8.49 -14.32 6.74
CA GLU A 89 -8.18 -13.00 6.16
C GLU A 89 -8.49 -12.98 4.66
N PRO A 90 -9.29 -12.05 4.18
CA PRO A 90 -9.53 -11.89 2.75
C PRO A 90 -8.32 -11.23 2.09
N VAL A 91 -7.70 -11.95 1.18
CA VAL A 91 -6.57 -11.48 0.36
C VAL A 91 -7.03 -11.40 -1.09
N VAL A 92 -6.86 -10.25 -1.70
CA VAL A 92 -7.22 -10.03 -3.09
C VAL A 92 -5.97 -10.06 -3.97
N ILE A 93 -6.04 -10.80 -5.07
CA ILE A 93 -5.07 -10.75 -6.16
C ILE A 93 -5.80 -10.22 -7.38
N ALA A 94 -5.28 -9.13 -7.95
CA ALA A 94 -5.82 -8.45 -9.12
C ALA A 94 -4.74 -8.34 -10.20
N GLU A 95 -5.09 -8.59 -11.46
CA GLU A 95 -4.13 -8.74 -12.55
C GLU A 95 -4.46 -7.82 -13.72
N ALA A 96 -3.44 -7.26 -14.35
CA ALA A 96 -3.57 -6.50 -15.58
C ALA A 96 -2.40 -6.78 -16.53
N SER A 97 -2.66 -6.75 -17.82
CA SER A 97 -1.61 -6.83 -18.85
C SER A 97 -1.58 -5.53 -19.65
N MET A 98 -0.42 -4.90 -19.70
CA MET A 98 -0.16 -3.68 -20.45
C MET A 98 0.93 -3.94 -21.51
N GLU A 99 0.74 -3.38 -22.70
CA GLU A 99 1.73 -3.50 -23.79
C GLU A 99 3.01 -2.70 -23.48
N HIS A 100 2.86 -1.57 -22.79
CA HIS A 100 3.95 -0.66 -22.46
C HIS A 100 4.08 -0.48 -20.94
N TYR A 101 5.23 0.02 -20.53
CA TYR A 101 5.44 0.40 -19.15
C TYR A 101 4.44 1.47 -18.71
N LEU A 102 3.78 1.20 -17.59
CA LEU A 102 2.85 2.14 -16.95
C LEU A 102 3.49 2.63 -15.65
N GLY A 103 3.82 3.92 -15.62
CA GLY A 103 4.25 4.60 -14.40
C GLY A 103 3.14 4.56 -13.34
N ASP A 104 3.47 4.94 -12.11
CA ASP A 104 2.50 5.09 -11.02
C ASP A 104 1.57 3.88 -10.75
N PHE A 105 2.00 2.67 -11.15
CA PHE A 105 1.21 1.44 -10.90
C PHE A 105 0.93 1.23 -9.41
N ALA A 106 1.84 1.67 -8.53
CA ALA A 106 1.65 1.65 -7.09
C ALA A 106 0.49 2.55 -6.63
N TYR A 107 0.26 3.67 -7.33
CA TYR A 107 -0.88 4.54 -7.10
C TYR A 107 -2.20 3.86 -7.51
N LEU A 108 -2.21 3.15 -8.65
CA LEU A 108 -3.39 2.38 -9.06
C LEU A 108 -3.76 1.29 -8.04
N ALA A 109 -2.76 0.57 -7.52
CA ALA A 109 -2.99 -0.43 -6.46
C ALA A 109 -3.58 0.22 -5.20
N HIS A 110 -3.07 1.39 -4.81
CA HIS A 110 -3.61 2.14 -3.69
C HIS A 110 -5.07 2.58 -3.94
N ARG A 111 -5.36 3.13 -5.11
CA ARG A 111 -6.71 3.55 -5.49
C ARG A 111 -7.69 2.38 -5.52
N LEU A 112 -7.28 1.23 -6.07
CA LEU A 112 -8.10 0.02 -6.08
C LEU A 112 -8.43 -0.45 -4.65
N MET A 113 -7.43 -0.47 -3.77
CA MET A 113 -7.61 -0.84 -2.37
C MET A 113 -8.59 0.09 -1.64
N GLU A 114 -8.54 1.39 -1.92
CA GLU A 114 -9.44 2.40 -1.33
C GLU A 114 -10.88 2.27 -1.83
N MET A 115 -11.05 2.11 -3.15
CA MET A 115 -12.36 2.03 -3.80
C MET A 115 -13.14 0.78 -3.34
N GLU A 116 -12.49 -0.37 -3.32
CA GLU A 116 -13.09 -1.66 -2.98
C GLU A 116 -12.96 -2.02 -1.49
N LYS A 117 -12.30 -1.17 -0.69
CA LYS A 117 -12.05 -1.37 0.76
C LYS A 117 -11.35 -2.70 1.07
N PHE A 118 -10.46 -3.13 0.21
CA PHE A 118 -9.70 -4.36 0.43
C PHE A 118 -8.79 -4.25 1.65
N THR A 119 -8.69 -5.34 2.41
CA THR A 119 -7.78 -5.43 3.56
C THR A 119 -6.37 -5.78 3.13
N VAL A 120 -6.23 -6.74 2.20
CA VAL A 120 -4.95 -7.13 1.60
C VAL A 120 -5.10 -7.21 0.10
N LEU A 121 -4.19 -6.57 -0.63
CA LEU A 121 -4.19 -6.54 -2.09
C LEU A 121 -2.79 -6.83 -2.64
N PHE A 122 -2.74 -7.73 -3.62
CA PHE A 122 -1.63 -7.90 -4.54
C PHE A 122 -2.11 -7.47 -5.94
N ALA A 123 -1.68 -6.30 -6.40
CA ALA A 123 -1.88 -5.87 -7.78
C ALA A 123 -0.70 -6.34 -8.62
N VAL A 124 -0.97 -7.14 -9.64
CA VAL A 124 0.02 -7.78 -10.51
C VAL A 124 -0.14 -7.26 -11.93
N GLY A 125 0.85 -6.54 -12.41
CA GLY A 125 0.84 -5.92 -13.74
C GLY A 125 1.92 -6.50 -14.64
N ARG A 126 1.58 -7.15 -15.75
CA ARG A 126 2.53 -7.45 -16.80
C ARG A 126 2.78 -6.20 -17.63
N MET A 127 4.03 -5.79 -17.74
CA MET A 127 4.47 -4.61 -18.49
C MET A 127 5.70 -4.98 -19.30
N GLU A 128 5.61 -4.93 -20.63
CA GLU A 128 6.73 -5.29 -21.53
C GLU A 128 7.36 -6.65 -21.18
N ASP A 129 8.60 -6.65 -20.68
CA ASP A 129 9.43 -7.83 -20.39
C ASP A 129 9.38 -8.27 -18.92
N ARG A 130 8.52 -7.64 -18.10
CA ARG A 130 8.48 -7.89 -16.65
C ARG A 130 7.07 -7.95 -16.09
N VAL A 131 6.97 -8.56 -14.92
CA VAL A 131 5.76 -8.53 -14.08
C VAL A 131 6.07 -7.67 -12.86
N GLN A 132 5.30 -6.61 -12.70
CA GLN A 132 5.34 -5.74 -11.53
C GLN A 132 4.31 -6.20 -10.51
N VAL A 133 4.73 -6.43 -9.29
CA VAL A 133 3.85 -6.71 -8.15
C VAL A 133 3.87 -5.50 -7.23
N VAL A 134 2.70 -5.01 -6.87
CA VAL A 134 2.52 -4.02 -5.81
C VAL A 134 1.58 -4.62 -4.78
N ALA A 135 2.05 -4.74 -3.56
CA ALA A 135 1.30 -5.35 -2.46
C ALA A 135 1.04 -4.33 -1.35
N ARG A 136 -0.17 -4.39 -0.82
CA ARG A 136 -0.63 -3.56 0.30
C ARG A 136 -1.38 -4.42 1.30
N SER A 137 -1.19 -4.17 2.59
CA SER A 137 -1.90 -4.84 3.69
C SER A 137 -2.32 -3.82 4.74
N ARG A 138 -3.52 -4.01 5.29
CA ARG A 138 -4.01 -3.35 6.51
C ARG A 138 -4.14 -4.36 7.65
N SER A 139 -3.76 -5.62 7.39
CA SER A 139 -3.82 -6.73 8.36
C SER A 139 -2.44 -7.03 8.91
N ASP A 140 -2.35 -7.24 10.21
CA ASP A 140 -1.14 -7.71 10.89
C ASP A 140 -0.85 -9.19 10.60
N ALA A 141 -1.86 -9.94 10.14
CA ALA A 141 -1.74 -11.37 9.86
C ALA A 141 -0.96 -11.65 8.55
N ILE A 142 -0.98 -10.73 7.58
CA ILE A 142 -0.36 -10.90 6.27
C ILE A 142 0.76 -9.87 6.07
N ASN A 143 2.00 -10.34 6.11
CA ASN A 143 3.19 -9.53 5.85
C ASN A 143 3.56 -9.56 4.37
N VAL A 144 3.12 -8.54 3.62
CA VAL A 144 3.38 -8.45 2.17
C VAL A 144 4.85 -8.23 1.83
N GLY A 145 5.64 -7.67 2.76
CA GLY A 145 7.07 -7.47 2.59
C GLY A 145 7.83 -8.78 2.44
N ARG A 146 7.48 -9.79 3.25
CA ARG A 146 8.08 -11.13 3.17
C ARG A 146 7.74 -11.80 1.84
N ILE A 147 6.49 -11.72 1.39
CA ILE A 147 6.05 -12.32 0.12
C ILE A 147 6.76 -11.67 -1.06
N CYS A 148 6.85 -10.33 -1.09
CA CYS A 148 7.58 -9.64 -2.14
C CYS A 148 9.09 -9.91 -2.10
N ALA A 149 9.70 -10.13 -0.94
CA ALA A 149 11.11 -10.52 -0.82
C ALA A 149 11.38 -11.89 -1.46
N GLU A 150 10.51 -12.88 -1.26
CA GLU A 150 10.59 -14.20 -1.92
C GLU A 150 10.45 -14.11 -3.45
N LEU A 151 9.84 -13.04 -3.96
CA LEU A 151 9.73 -12.74 -5.38
C LEU A 151 10.90 -11.89 -5.92
N GLY A 152 11.94 -11.67 -5.10
CA GLY A 152 13.10 -10.86 -5.46
C GLY A 152 12.89 -9.35 -5.35
N GLY A 153 11.83 -8.94 -4.66
CA GLY A 153 11.53 -7.55 -4.34
C GLY A 153 11.81 -7.20 -2.87
N GLY A 154 10.94 -6.38 -2.28
CA GLY A 154 11.06 -6.00 -0.86
C GLY A 154 10.04 -4.94 -0.45
N GLY A 155 10.19 -4.48 0.78
CA GLY A 155 9.32 -3.48 1.39
C GLY A 155 9.09 -3.76 2.86
N HIS A 156 8.00 -3.19 3.38
CA HIS A 156 7.56 -3.34 4.76
C HIS A 156 6.36 -4.28 4.86
N ALA A 157 5.96 -4.64 6.09
CA ALA A 157 4.85 -5.56 6.33
C ALA A 157 3.54 -5.12 5.66
N TYR A 158 3.31 -3.81 5.53
CA TYR A 158 2.07 -3.22 5.01
C TYR A 158 2.16 -2.69 3.58
N ALA A 159 3.37 -2.54 3.03
CA ALA A 159 3.60 -2.02 1.70
C ALA A 159 4.89 -2.58 1.10
N ALA A 160 4.77 -3.26 -0.02
CA ALA A 160 5.91 -3.90 -0.68
C ALA A 160 5.72 -3.96 -2.20
N SER A 161 6.80 -4.21 -2.91
CA SER A 161 6.76 -4.41 -4.36
C SER A 161 7.85 -5.37 -4.82
N ALA A 162 7.63 -5.96 -6.00
CA ALA A 162 8.63 -6.76 -6.70
C ALA A 162 8.54 -6.50 -8.20
N SER A 163 9.69 -6.53 -8.89
CA SER A 163 9.76 -6.43 -10.35
C SER A 163 10.46 -7.67 -10.88
N ILE A 164 9.70 -8.53 -11.53
CA ILE A 164 10.11 -9.90 -11.86
C ILE A 164 10.28 -10.00 -13.38
N ARG A 165 11.43 -10.49 -13.81
CA ARG A 165 11.69 -10.87 -15.19
C ARG A 165 11.63 -12.38 -15.34
N ASN A 166 11.41 -12.85 -16.57
CA ASN A 166 11.44 -14.28 -16.94
C ASN A 166 10.36 -15.16 -16.28
N LEU A 167 9.35 -14.56 -15.67
CA LEU A 167 8.14 -15.26 -15.23
C LEU A 167 6.92 -14.67 -15.92
N THR A 168 5.96 -15.54 -16.20
CA THR A 168 4.63 -15.15 -16.68
C THR A 168 3.78 -14.62 -15.53
N LEU A 169 2.69 -13.95 -15.87
CA LEU A 169 1.72 -13.45 -14.90
C LEU A 169 1.15 -14.60 -14.04
N ASN A 170 0.83 -15.75 -14.67
CA ASN A 170 0.33 -16.92 -13.95
C ASN A 170 1.36 -17.51 -12.98
N GLU A 171 2.63 -17.60 -13.37
CA GLU A 171 3.69 -18.11 -12.49
C GLU A 171 3.91 -17.19 -11.27
N VAL A 172 3.80 -15.88 -11.46
CA VAL A 172 3.87 -14.90 -10.36
C VAL A 172 2.63 -15.04 -9.46
N HIS A 173 1.44 -15.17 -10.04
CA HIS A 173 0.21 -15.44 -9.30
C HIS A 173 0.34 -16.67 -8.41
N ASP A 174 0.73 -17.81 -8.99
CA ASP A 174 0.91 -19.07 -8.26
C ASP A 174 1.97 -18.97 -7.16
N ALA A 175 3.03 -18.20 -7.41
CA ALA A 175 4.05 -17.93 -6.42
C ALA A 175 3.50 -17.10 -5.23
N ILE A 176 2.67 -16.08 -5.50
CA ILE A 176 2.00 -15.31 -4.44
C ILE A 176 1.10 -16.23 -3.61
N VAL A 177 0.25 -17.02 -4.25
CA VAL A 177 -0.66 -17.94 -3.55
C VAL A 177 0.09 -18.95 -2.68
N ARG A 178 1.16 -19.58 -3.21
CA ARG A 178 2.01 -20.50 -2.43
C ARG A 178 2.62 -19.81 -1.21
N ASN A 179 3.17 -18.61 -1.37
CA ASN A 179 3.80 -17.86 -0.28
C ASN A 179 2.78 -17.43 0.78
N LEU A 180 1.56 -17.07 0.38
CA LEU A 180 0.47 -16.77 1.29
C LEU A 180 0.13 -17.98 2.18
N HIS A 181 -0.02 -19.17 1.59
CA HIS A 181 -0.29 -20.39 2.36
C HIS A 181 0.89 -20.78 3.27
N MET A 182 2.14 -20.62 2.81
CA MET A 182 3.31 -20.87 3.66
C MET A 182 3.40 -19.90 4.84
N GLN A 183 3.06 -18.65 4.65
CA GLN A 183 3.08 -17.65 5.71
C GLN A 183 1.97 -17.86 6.73
N ALA A 184 0.81 -18.32 6.28
CA ALA A 184 -0.34 -18.61 7.13
C ALA A 184 -0.09 -19.74 8.15
N GLY A 185 0.87 -20.64 7.87
CA GLY A 185 1.06 -21.85 8.66
C GLY A 185 -0.09 -22.85 8.52
N PRO A 186 -0.08 -23.95 9.25
CA PRO A 186 -1.18 -24.90 9.24
C PRO A 186 -2.44 -24.25 9.84
N GLU A 187 -3.58 -24.55 9.23
CA GLU A 187 -4.88 -24.15 9.80
C GLU A 187 -5.00 -24.69 11.22
N LYS A 188 -5.32 -23.80 12.16
CA LYS A 188 -5.59 -24.21 13.53
C LYS A 188 -6.88 -25.02 13.56
N THR A 189 -6.77 -26.26 14.01
CA THR A 189 -7.91 -27.18 14.14
C THR A 189 -8.54 -27.06 15.53
N ALA A 190 -9.74 -27.60 15.69
CA ALA A 190 -10.39 -27.69 17.01
C ALA A 190 -9.49 -28.36 18.06
N SER A 191 -8.67 -29.35 17.65
CA SER A 191 -7.72 -30.02 18.52
C SER A 191 -6.60 -29.11 19.07
N ASP A 192 -6.27 -28.05 18.40
CA ASP A 192 -5.24 -27.06 18.86
C ASP A 192 -5.76 -26.21 20.03
N TYR A 193 -7.07 -26.17 20.22
CA TYR A 193 -7.75 -25.41 21.28
C TYR A 193 -8.41 -26.29 22.34
N MET A 194 -8.49 -27.60 22.09
CA MET A 194 -9.08 -28.55 23.05
C MET A 194 -8.05 -29.01 24.05
N SER A 195 -8.43 -29.09 25.33
CA SER A 195 -7.64 -29.82 26.33
C SER A 195 -7.72 -31.34 26.04
N SER A 196 -6.55 -31.97 25.95
CA SER A 196 -6.46 -33.43 25.78
C SER A 196 -5.57 -33.99 26.90
N PRO A 197 -6.06 -34.95 27.71
CA PRO A 197 -7.40 -35.56 27.68
C PRO A 197 -8.51 -34.59 28.11
N ALA A 198 -9.75 -34.86 27.66
CA ALA A 198 -10.92 -34.08 28.05
C ALA A 198 -11.07 -34.09 29.58
N VAL A 199 -11.20 -32.90 30.17
CA VAL A 199 -11.47 -32.78 31.61
C VAL A 199 -12.95 -33.07 31.82
N GLY A 200 -13.26 -34.26 32.31
CA GLY A 200 -14.61 -34.66 32.71
C GLY A 200 -14.95 -34.07 34.08
N ILE A 201 -16.20 -33.69 34.26
CA ILE A 201 -16.75 -33.40 35.60
C ILE A 201 -17.30 -34.72 36.16
N GLU A 202 -16.79 -35.15 37.31
CA GLU A 202 -17.40 -36.26 38.03
C GLU A 202 -18.76 -35.77 38.54
N SER A 203 -19.81 -36.55 38.26
CA SER A 203 -21.13 -36.28 38.83
C SER A 203 -21.19 -36.86 40.24
N ASP A 204 -21.50 -36.04 41.23
CA ASP A 204 -21.83 -36.43 42.59
C ASP A 204 -23.06 -37.35 42.64
#